data_f1ccdba3bb1d592d346f35eddaf59e63
#
_entry.id   f1ccdba3bb1d592d346f35eddaf59e63
#
_cell.length_a   1.000
_cell.length_b   1.000
_cell.length_c   1.000
_cell.angle_alpha   90.00
_cell.angle_beta   90.00
_cell.angle_gamma   90.00
#
_symmetry.space_group_name_H-M   'P 1'
#
loop_
_entity.id
_entity.type
_entity.pdbx_description
1 polymer ?
#
loop_
_entity_poly.entity_id
_entity_poly.type
_entity_poly.pdbx_seq_one_letter_code
_entity_poly.pdbx_strand_id
1 'polypeptide(L)'
;MSYIDIESGGDYQTVRRVIELISENWQDQPELDEIAHAVGKSPTQLQKTFTRWAGLSPKAFLQAVTLDHAKRLLAQNVPLLEASHELGLSGPARLHDLFVTHEAMSPGVYKSGGTGLEIRYGFHDSLFGRALVMVTERGMAGLAFADRNGDGVGDEAATLADMKSRWPNARYFEDAAFTAPYASRSFNRARWRADEPLRIVMIG
;
A
#
# COMPACT_ATOMS: atom_id res chain seq x y z
N MET A 1 33.66 10.41 17.37
CA MET A 1 32.95 9.71 16.31
C MET A 1 32.35 8.49 16.96
N SER A 2 31.05 8.46 17.18
CA SER A 2 30.35 7.43 17.95
C SER A 2 30.23 6.15 17.14
N TYR A 3 30.36 4.99 17.79
CA TYR A 3 30.19 3.65 17.21
C TYR A 3 28.84 3.47 16.49
N ILE A 4 27.84 4.28 16.89
CA ILE A 4 26.48 4.31 16.32
C ILE A 4 26.48 4.89 14.89
N ASP A 5 27.37 5.82 14.53
CA ASP A 5 27.41 6.46 13.21
C ASP A 5 28.00 5.54 12.11
N ILE A 6 28.85 4.60 12.48
CA ILE A 6 29.48 3.68 11.51
C ILE A 6 28.51 2.54 11.13
N GLU A 7 27.74 2.02 12.10
CA GLU A 7 26.71 1.03 11.81
C GLU A 7 25.55 1.62 10.99
N SER A 8 25.13 2.86 11.30
CA SER A 8 24.05 3.51 10.55
C SER A 8 24.43 3.80 9.10
N GLY A 9 25.68 4.14 8.81
CA GLY A 9 26.19 4.32 7.44
C GLY A 9 26.17 3.02 6.64
N GLY A 10 26.58 1.90 7.24
CA GLY A 10 26.57 0.59 6.61
C GLY A 10 25.15 0.04 6.36
N ASP A 11 24.25 0.30 7.30
CA ASP A 11 22.85 -0.10 7.17
C ASP A 11 22.12 0.70 6.10
N TYR A 12 22.34 2.02 6.04
CA TYR A 12 21.80 2.86 4.97
C TYR A 12 22.24 2.36 3.59
N GLN A 13 23.52 2.08 3.39
CA GLN A 13 24.02 1.55 2.12
C GLN A 13 23.41 0.21 1.79
N THR A 14 23.23 -0.67 2.78
CA THR A 14 22.56 -1.96 2.61
C THR A 14 21.11 -1.76 2.13
N VAL A 15 20.35 -0.91 2.80
CA VAL A 15 18.93 -0.65 2.45
C VAL A 15 18.83 -0.04 1.06
N ARG A 16 19.67 0.95 0.74
CA ARG A 16 19.74 1.56 -0.59
C ARG A 16 20.00 0.50 -1.67
N ARG A 17 21.00 -0.37 -1.46
CA ARG A 17 21.33 -1.43 -2.42
C ARG A 17 20.21 -2.43 -2.61
N VAL A 18 19.48 -2.76 -1.55
CA VAL A 18 18.28 -3.63 -1.63
C VAL A 18 17.16 -2.98 -2.43
N ILE A 19 16.92 -1.68 -2.22
CA ILE A 19 15.92 -0.93 -3.00
C ILE A 19 16.29 -0.94 -4.49
N GLU A 20 17.55 -0.64 -4.82
CA GLU A 20 18.06 -0.67 -6.19
C GLU A 20 17.87 -2.07 -6.81
N LEU A 21 18.32 -3.12 -6.11
CA LEU A 21 18.23 -4.51 -6.57
C LEU A 21 16.77 -4.93 -6.85
N ILE A 22 15.86 -4.65 -5.92
CA ILE A 22 14.44 -4.97 -6.12
C ILE A 22 13.87 -4.15 -7.29
N SER A 23 14.19 -2.86 -7.39
CA SER A 23 13.66 -1.98 -8.43
C SER A 23 14.16 -2.36 -9.84
N GLU A 24 15.34 -2.94 -9.94
CA GLU A 24 15.93 -3.40 -11.20
C GLU A 24 15.45 -4.81 -11.60
N ASN A 25 15.18 -5.68 -10.62
CA ASN A 25 14.90 -7.11 -10.85
C ASN A 25 13.51 -7.55 -10.34
N TRP A 26 12.58 -6.63 -10.20
CA TRP A 26 11.25 -6.95 -9.65
C TRP A 26 10.48 -8.01 -10.45
N GLN A 27 10.71 -8.12 -11.76
CA GLN A 27 10.06 -9.11 -12.62
C GLN A 27 10.50 -10.54 -12.31
N ASP A 28 11.73 -10.72 -11.84
CA ASP A 28 12.26 -12.03 -11.44
C ASP A 28 11.69 -12.50 -10.11
N GLN A 29 10.93 -11.64 -9.40
CA GLN A 29 10.33 -11.91 -8.10
C GLN A 29 11.34 -12.48 -7.08
N PRO A 30 12.48 -11.79 -6.85
CA PRO A 30 13.59 -12.34 -6.05
C PRO A 30 13.14 -12.67 -4.62
N GLU A 31 13.55 -13.85 -4.16
CA GLU A 31 13.29 -14.28 -2.79
C GLU A 31 14.21 -13.59 -1.78
N LEU A 32 13.81 -13.57 -0.51
CA LEU A 32 14.56 -12.89 0.56
C LEU A 32 16.00 -13.39 0.67
N ASP A 33 16.23 -14.69 0.47
CA ASP A 33 17.53 -15.33 0.57
C ASP A 33 18.48 -14.86 -0.55
N GLU A 34 17.96 -14.70 -1.76
CA GLU A 34 18.69 -14.18 -2.92
C GLU A 34 19.10 -12.72 -2.70
N ILE A 35 18.15 -11.89 -2.25
CA ILE A 35 18.41 -10.49 -1.93
C ILE A 35 19.46 -10.38 -0.81
N ALA A 36 19.34 -11.20 0.24
CA ALA A 36 20.25 -11.19 1.37
C ALA A 36 21.68 -11.60 0.94
N HIS A 37 21.79 -12.64 0.11
CA HIS A 37 23.06 -13.08 -0.45
C HIS A 37 23.73 -11.97 -1.26
N ALA A 38 22.98 -11.28 -2.12
CA ALA A 38 23.49 -10.20 -2.98
C ALA A 38 24.06 -9.00 -2.20
N VAL A 39 23.61 -8.78 -0.96
CA VAL A 39 24.10 -7.71 -0.08
C VAL A 39 24.99 -8.21 1.06
N GLY A 40 25.39 -9.48 1.06
CA GLY A 40 26.29 -10.08 2.03
C GLY A 40 25.73 -10.13 3.46
N LYS A 41 24.42 -10.29 3.61
CA LYS A 41 23.72 -10.38 4.91
C LYS A 41 23.00 -11.72 5.04
N SER A 42 22.70 -12.15 6.27
CA SER A 42 21.73 -13.22 6.46
C SER A 42 20.30 -12.69 6.23
N PRO A 43 19.34 -13.54 5.83
CA PRO A 43 17.94 -13.14 5.62
C PRO A 43 17.33 -12.44 6.82
N THR A 44 17.61 -12.96 8.02
CA THR A 44 17.12 -12.37 9.28
C THR A 44 17.71 -10.98 9.55
N GLN A 45 19.00 -10.79 9.29
CA GLN A 45 19.65 -9.49 9.45
C GLN A 45 19.11 -8.49 8.44
N LEU A 46 18.99 -8.90 7.17
CA LEU A 46 18.44 -8.07 6.11
C LEU A 46 17.03 -7.61 6.47
N GLN A 47 16.14 -8.55 6.84
CA GLN A 47 14.76 -8.21 7.18
C GLN A 47 14.67 -7.21 8.34
N LYS A 48 15.46 -7.40 9.40
CA LYS A 48 15.48 -6.48 10.55
C LYS A 48 15.99 -5.09 10.14
N THR A 49 17.11 -5.03 9.43
CA THR A 49 17.70 -3.76 8.98
C THR A 49 16.77 -3.04 8.03
N PHE A 50 16.27 -3.70 7.01
CA PHE A 50 15.38 -3.10 6.02
C PHE A 50 14.09 -2.60 6.66
N THR A 51 13.43 -3.42 7.50
CA THR A 51 12.18 -3.00 8.18
C THR A 51 12.40 -1.83 9.13
N ARG A 52 13.54 -1.77 9.81
CA ARG A 52 13.88 -0.65 10.69
C ARG A 52 14.01 0.68 9.93
N TRP A 53 14.59 0.65 8.74
CA TRP A 53 14.88 1.84 7.94
C TRP A 53 13.75 2.21 6.98
N ALA A 54 13.16 1.22 6.29
CA ALA A 54 12.13 1.42 5.28
C ALA A 54 10.69 1.35 5.84
N GLY A 55 10.52 0.90 7.09
CA GLY A 55 9.19 0.75 7.71
C GLY A 55 8.41 -0.48 7.26
N LEU A 56 8.90 -1.23 6.27
CA LEU A 56 8.26 -2.43 5.72
C LEU A 56 9.31 -3.49 5.37
N SER A 57 8.88 -4.75 5.18
CA SER A 57 9.80 -5.82 4.82
C SER A 57 10.25 -5.73 3.35
N PRO A 58 11.41 -6.32 2.96
CA PRO A 58 11.81 -6.42 1.56
C PRO A 58 10.74 -7.02 0.66
N LYS A 59 10.05 -8.07 1.13
CA LYS A 59 8.94 -8.70 0.41
C LYS A 59 7.76 -7.74 0.20
N ALA A 60 7.39 -6.97 1.21
CA ALA A 60 6.33 -5.98 1.08
C ALA A 60 6.72 -4.85 0.12
N PHE A 61 8.00 -4.47 0.09
CA PHE A 61 8.51 -3.51 -0.87
C PHE A 61 8.44 -4.05 -2.32
N LEU A 62 8.88 -5.29 -2.55
CA LEU A 62 8.72 -5.95 -3.86
C LEU A 62 7.26 -6.02 -4.29
N GLN A 63 6.35 -6.38 -3.38
CA GLN A 63 4.92 -6.40 -3.66
C GLN A 63 4.37 -5.03 -4.05
N ALA A 64 4.82 -3.96 -3.40
CA ALA A 64 4.41 -2.59 -3.74
C ALA A 64 4.90 -2.19 -5.14
N VAL A 65 6.15 -2.50 -5.49
CA VAL A 65 6.70 -2.27 -6.83
C VAL A 65 5.92 -3.06 -7.89
N THR A 66 5.70 -4.36 -7.64
CA THR A 66 4.92 -5.22 -8.55
C THR A 66 3.50 -4.72 -8.75
N LEU A 67 2.85 -4.26 -7.68
CA LEU A 67 1.49 -3.70 -7.74
C LEU A 67 1.42 -2.42 -8.58
N ASP A 68 2.40 -1.53 -8.46
CA ASP A 68 2.45 -0.30 -9.26
C ASP A 68 2.55 -0.63 -10.77
N HIS A 69 3.40 -1.58 -11.13
CA HIS A 69 3.47 -2.07 -12.50
C HIS A 69 2.17 -2.76 -12.95
N ALA A 70 1.54 -3.56 -12.08
CA ALA A 70 0.26 -4.20 -12.37
C ALA A 70 -0.84 -3.17 -12.65
N LYS A 71 -0.91 -2.09 -11.89
CA LYS A 71 -1.86 -0.99 -12.12
C LYS A 71 -1.69 -0.37 -13.51
N ARG A 72 -0.45 -0.15 -13.93
CA ARG A 72 -0.15 0.40 -15.26
C ARG A 72 -0.60 -0.54 -16.39
N LEU A 73 -0.32 -1.84 -16.29
CA LEU A 73 -0.75 -2.83 -17.26
C LEU A 73 -2.29 -2.91 -17.35
N LEU A 74 -2.98 -2.92 -16.20
CA LEU A 74 -4.43 -2.95 -16.19
C LEU A 74 -5.06 -1.66 -16.75
N ALA A 75 -4.44 -0.50 -16.53
CA ALA A 75 -4.86 0.76 -17.14
C ALA A 75 -4.73 0.75 -18.67
N GLN A 76 -3.76 0.00 -19.20
CA GLN A 76 -3.57 -0.23 -20.65
C GLN A 76 -4.47 -1.36 -21.20
N ASN A 77 -5.41 -1.86 -20.40
CA ASN A 77 -6.32 -2.94 -20.76
C ASN A 77 -5.65 -4.31 -21.03
N VAL A 78 -4.42 -4.53 -20.59
CA VAL A 78 -3.76 -5.85 -20.70
C VAL A 78 -4.62 -6.93 -20.04
N PRO A 79 -4.80 -8.11 -20.66
CA PRO A 79 -5.52 -9.24 -20.05
C PRO A 79 -4.85 -9.72 -18.76
N LEU A 80 -5.63 -10.17 -17.76
CA LEU A 80 -5.09 -10.56 -16.44
C LEU A 80 -4.05 -11.67 -16.51
N LEU A 81 -4.23 -12.64 -17.41
CA LEU A 81 -3.26 -13.73 -17.60
C LEU A 81 -1.93 -13.18 -18.13
N GLU A 82 -1.97 -12.36 -19.16
CA GLU A 82 -0.80 -11.72 -19.78
C GLU A 82 -0.12 -10.79 -18.76
N ALA A 83 -0.87 -9.93 -18.08
CA ALA A 83 -0.35 -9.08 -17.03
C ALA A 83 0.36 -9.88 -15.92
N SER A 84 -0.21 -11.03 -15.49
CA SER A 84 0.45 -11.86 -14.47
C SER A 84 1.82 -12.40 -14.94
N HIS A 85 1.95 -12.77 -16.20
CA HIS A 85 3.22 -13.23 -16.77
C HIS A 85 4.23 -12.09 -16.92
N GLU A 86 3.81 -10.93 -17.41
CA GLU A 86 4.68 -9.76 -17.52
C GLU A 86 5.21 -9.29 -16.15
N LEU A 87 4.45 -9.52 -15.09
CA LEU A 87 4.83 -9.21 -13.71
C LEU A 87 5.72 -10.27 -13.04
N GLY A 88 6.09 -11.35 -13.76
CA GLY A 88 6.84 -12.47 -13.18
C GLY A 88 6.05 -13.28 -12.16
N LEU A 89 4.73 -13.13 -12.12
CA LEU A 89 3.87 -13.88 -11.20
C LEU A 89 3.54 -15.25 -11.79
N SER A 90 3.38 -16.27 -10.93
CA SER A 90 3.06 -17.63 -11.36
C SER A 90 1.67 -17.79 -11.97
N GLY A 91 0.86 -16.75 -12.00
CA GLY A 91 -0.43 -16.72 -12.65
C GLY A 91 -1.43 -15.73 -12.05
N PRO A 92 -2.66 -15.66 -12.63
CA PRO A 92 -3.68 -14.69 -12.23
C PRO A 92 -4.11 -14.77 -10.77
N ALA A 93 -4.01 -15.93 -10.12
CA ALA A 93 -4.33 -16.09 -8.71
C ALA A 93 -3.39 -15.23 -7.82
N ARG A 94 -2.10 -15.18 -8.16
CA ARG A 94 -1.14 -14.32 -7.43
C ARG A 94 -1.38 -12.84 -7.65
N LEU A 95 -1.77 -12.47 -8.87
CA LEU A 95 -2.19 -11.10 -9.17
C LEU A 95 -3.46 -10.72 -8.39
N HIS A 96 -4.42 -11.65 -8.28
CA HIS A 96 -5.61 -11.46 -7.48
C HIS A 96 -5.27 -11.25 -6.00
N ASP A 97 -4.42 -12.12 -5.42
CA ASP A 97 -4.01 -12.01 -4.02
C ASP A 97 -3.30 -10.68 -3.72
N LEU A 98 -2.45 -10.23 -4.66
CA LEU A 98 -1.76 -8.96 -4.56
C LEU A 98 -2.75 -7.78 -4.48
N PHE A 99 -3.73 -7.74 -5.39
CA PHE A 99 -4.75 -6.69 -5.40
C PHE A 99 -5.67 -6.73 -4.19
N VAL A 100 -6.14 -7.92 -3.80
CA VAL A 100 -7.00 -8.06 -2.61
C VAL A 100 -6.28 -7.62 -1.34
N THR A 101 -4.98 -7.93 -1.24
CA THR A 101 -4.18 -7.56 -0.07
C THR A 101 -3.90 -6.07 0.02
N HIS A 102 -3.62 -5.42 -1.12
CA HIS A 102 -3.14 -4.04 -1.13
C HIS A 102 -4.18 -3.01 -1.60
N GLU A 103 -5.17 -3.41 -2.41
CA GLU A 103 -6.19 -2.51 -2.97
C GLU A 103 -7.59 -2.77 -2.39
N ALA A 104 -7.74 -3.77 -1.54
CA ALA A 104 -9.03 -4.21 -1.00
C ALA A 104 -10.10 -4.51 -2.09
N MET A 105 -9.65 -4.88 -3.30
CA MET A 105 -10.50 -5.24 -4.43
C MET A 105 -9.81 -6.23 -5.36
N SER A 106 -10.54 -6.83 -6.30
CA SER A 106 -9.93 -7.70 -7.30
C SER A 106 -9.32 -6.89 -8.46
N PRO A 107 -8.35 -7.46 -9.22
CA PRO A 107 -7.78 -6.80 -10.39
C PRO A 107 -8.84 -6.46 -11.46
N GLY A 108 -9.86 -7.31 -11.64
CA GLY A 108 -10.96 -7.05 -12.57
C GLY A 108 -11.81 -5.87 -12.17
N VAL A 109 -12.11 -5.72 -10.88
CA VAL A 109 -12.82 -4.57 -10.33
C VAL A 109 -11.97 -3.30 -10.47
N TYR A 110 -10.67 -3.38 -10.17
CA TYR A 110 -9.74 -2.28 -10.38
C TYR A 110 -9.72 -1.83 -11.86
N LYS A 111 -9.52 -2.79 -12.79
CA LYS A 111 -9.49 -2.55 -14.24
C LYS A 111 -10.77 -1.90 -14.76
N SER A 112 -11.93 -2.26 -14.20
CA SER A 112 -13.23 -1.69 -14.59
C SER A 112 -13.53 -0.33 -13.94
N GLY A 113 -12.57 0.29 -13.26
CA GLY A 113 -12.78 1.54 -12.54
C GLY A 113 -13.73 1.40 -11.35
N GLY A 114 -13.77 0.23 -10.72
CA GLY A 114 -14.58 -0.02 -9.54
C GLY A 114 -16.02 -0.48 -9.84
N THR A 115 -16.31 -0.97 -11.04
CA THR A 115 -17.65 -1.49 -11.36
C THR A 115 -18.07 -2.60 -10.37
N GLY A 116 -19.24 -2.42 -9.74
CA GLY A 116 -19.77 -3.33 -8.73
C GLY A 116 -19.17 -3.15 -7.33
N LEU A 117 -18.21 -2.24 -7.15
CA LEU A 117 -17.63 -1.94 -5.85
C LEU A 117 -18.55 -1.02 -5.05
N GLU A 118 -18.81 -1.36 -3.81
CA GLU A 118 -19.46 -0.49 -2.84
C GLU A 118 -18.42 0.07 -1.88
N ILE A 119 -18.34 1.39 -1.79
CA ILE A 119 -17.42 2.10 -0.91
C ILE A 119 -18.25 2.92 0.07
N ARG A 120 -18.12 2.61 1.35
CA ARG A 120 -18.62 3.46 2.44
C ARG A 120 -17.52 4.44 2.82
N TYR A 121 -17.89 5.70 3.01
CA TYR A 121 -16.94 6.74 3.37
C TYR A 121 -17.46 7.61 4.51
N GLY A 122 -16.51 8.23 5.21
CA GLY A 122 -16.82 9.22 6.24
C GLY A 122 -15.61 10.08 6.56
N PHE A 123 -15.89 11.31 6.99
CA PHE A 123 -14.87 12.23 7.48
C PHE A 123 -14.76 12.15 9.00
N HIS A 124 -13.52 12.12 9.50
CA HIS A 124 -13.20 11.96 10.92
C HIS A 124 -12.11 12.95 11.33
N ASP A 125 -12.21 13.48 12.54
CA ASP A 125 -11.15 14.28 13.12
C ASP A 125 -9.97 13.40 13.50
N SER A 126 -8.77 13.87 13.22
CA SER A 126 -7.51 13.20 13.54
C SER A 126 -6.46 14.19 14.04
N LEU A 127 -5.35 13.67 14.56
CA LEU A 127 -4.18 14.49 14.94
C LEU A 127 -3.53 15.20 13.75
N PHE A 128 -3.87 14.78 12.52
CA PHE A 128 -3.31 15.31 11.28
C PHE A 128 -4.35 16.12 10.48
N GLY A 129 -5.42 16.58 11.13
CA GLY A 129 -6.51 17.28 10.49
C GLY A 129 -7.71 16.39 10.13
N ARG A 130 -8.59 16.88 9.30
CA ARG A 130 -9.82 16.21 8.88
C ARG A 130 -9.53 15.10 7.88
N ALA A 131 -9.78 13.85 8.25
CA ALA A 131 -9.44 12.66 7.47
C ALA A 131 -10.67 12.03 6.83
N LEU A 132 -10.61 11.80 5.52
CA LEU A 132 -11.56 10.96 4.77
C LEU A 132 -11.11 9.51 4.87
N VAL A 133 -11.98 8.63 5.32
CA VAL A 133 -11.78 7.18 5.36
C VAL A 133 -12.76 6.51 4.42
N MET A 134 -12.26 5.67 3.51
CA MET A 134 -13.04 4.89 2.56
C MET A 134 -12.85 3.39 2.82
N VAL A 135 -13.94 2.64 2.87
CA VAL A 135 -13.93 1.22 3.25
C VAL A 135 -14.78 0.41 2.28
N THR A 136 -14.25 -0.73 1.83
CA THR A 136 -14.98 -1.77 1.12
C THR A 136 -15.31 -2.94 2.07
N GLU A 137 -16.01 -3.95 1.59
CA GLU A 137 -16.21 -5.22 2.32
C GLU A 137 -14.89 -5.91 2.72
N ARG A 138 -13.79 -5.62 2.02
CA ARG A 138 -12.48 -6.24 2.20
C ARG A 138 -11.54 -5.45 3.10
N GLY A 139 -11.88 -4.22 3.44
CA GLY A 139 -11.06 -3.37 4.29
C GLY A 139 -11.00 -1.92 3.83
N MET A 140 -10.03 -1.19 4.37
CA MET A 140 -9.83 0.22 4.02
C MET A 140 -9.27 0.33 2.61
N ALA A 141 -10.00 1.01 1.73
CA ALA A 141 -9.63 1.25 0.34
C ALA A 141 -9.08 2.66 0.10
N GLY A 142 -9.20 3.55 1.06
CA GLY A 142 -8.66 4.91 0.92
C GLY A 142 -8.59 5.67 2.23
N LEU A 143 -7.56 6.50 2.32
CA LEU A 143 -7.34 7.47 3.38
C LEU A 143 -6.78 8.74 2.75
N ALA A 144 -7.41 9.88 3.01
CA ALA A 144 -6.95 11.18 2.54
C ALA A 144 -7.20 12.26 3.60
N PHE A 145 -6.46 13.37 3.53
CA PHE A 145 -6.67 14.50 4.44
C PHE A 145 -7.25 15.67 3.65
N ALA A 146 -8.33 16.25 4.20
CA ALA A 146 -9.00 17.40 3.58
C ALA A 146 -8.20 18.70 3.78
N ASP A 147 -7.47 18.80 4.88
CA ASP A 147 -6.64 19.95 5.19
C ASP A 147 -5.29 19.86 4.45
N ARG A 148 -5.21 20.51 3.28
CA ARG A 148 -4.00 20.51 2.45
C ARG A 148 -2.96 21.56 2.88
N ASN A 149 -3.36 22.59 3.63
CA ASN A 149 -2.53 23.75 3.90
C ASN A 149 -2.16 23.90 5.37
N GLY A 150 -2.66 23.05 6.27
CA GLY A 150 -2.44 23.16 7.72
C GLY A 150 -3.16 24.36 8.36
N ASP A 151 -4.11 24.96 7.66
CA ASP A 151 -4.90 26.10 8.14
C ASP A 151 -6.21 25.69 8.85
N GLY A 152 -6.44 24.38 8.96
CA GLY A 152 -7.65 23.81 9.57
C GLY A 152 -8.92 23.98 8.73
N VAL A 153 -8.81 24.55 7.53
CA VAL A 153 -9.92 24.70 6.58
C VAL A 153 -9.77 23.67 5.47
N GLY A 154 -10.32 22.50 5.71
CA GLY A 154 -10.26 21.41 4.73
C GLY A 154 -11.40 21.52 3.70
N ASP A 155 -11.08 21.27 2.43
CA ASP A 155 -12.07 21.08 1.38
C ASP A 155 -12.45 19.60 1.31
N GLU A 156 -13.43 19.18 2.12
CA GLU A 156 -13.96 17.82 2.14
C GLU A 156 -14.53 17.43 0.77
N ALA A 157 -15.18 18.35 0.08
CA ALA A 157 -15.81 18.07 -1.22
C ALA A 157 -14.74 17.81 -2.30
N ALA A 158 -13.70 18.62 -2.37
CA ALA A 158 -12.61 18.43 -3.31
C ALA A 158 -11.85 17.13 -3.00
N THR A 159 -11.57 16.84 -1.73
CA THR A 159 -10.91 15.60 -1.30
C THR A 159 -11.74 14.38 -1.68
N LEU A 160 -13.04 14.42 -1.45
CA LEU A 160 -13.94 13.32 -1.82
C LEU A 160 -14.00 13.14 -3.34
N ALA A 161 -14.05 14.22 -4.10
CA ALA A 161 -14.07 14.19 -5.56
C ALA A 161 -12.77 13.59 -6.13
N ASP A 162 -11.61 14.00 -5.61
CA ASP A 162 -10.30 13.43 -5.96
C ASP A 162 -10.28 11.92 -5.71
N MET A 163 -10.67 11.49 -4.52
CA MET A 163 -10.69 10.06 -4.18
C MET A 163 -11.70 9.26 -5.00
N LYS A 164 -12.86 9.83 -5.33
CA LYS A 164 -13.86 9.20 -6.22
C LYS A 164 -13.35 9.04 -7.66
N SER A 165 -12.49 9.94 -8.13
CA SER A 165 -11.94 9.88 -9.48
C SER A 165 -11.13 8.60 -9.75
N ARG A 166 -10.63 7.95 -8.72
CA ARG A 166 -9.84 6.70 -8.79
C ARG A 166 -10.70 5.49 -9.16
N TRP A 167 -11.97 5.48 -8.72
CA TRP A 167 -12.94 4.43 -9.03
C TRP A 167 -14.26 5.04 -9.50
N PRO A 168 -14.29 5.60 -10.72
CA PRO A 168 -15.42 6.39 -11.21
C PRO A 168 -16.71 5.57 -11.37
N ASN A 169 -16.60 4.25 -11.46
CA ASN A 169 -17.72 3.34 -11.65
C ASN A 169 -18.15 2.64 -10.35
N ALA A 170 -17.55 2.99 -9.20
CA ALA A 170 -17.97 2.48 -7.89
C ALA A 170 -19.21 3.21 -7.38
N ARG A 171 -19.95 2.56 -6.49
CA ARG A 171 -21.04 3.18 -5.73
C ARG A 171 -20.54 3.66 -4.38
N TYR A 172 -20.85 4.91 -4.04
CA TYR A 172 -20.37 5.55 -2.83
C TYR A 172 -21.52 5.84 -1.87
N PHE A 173 -21.35 5.45 -0.60
CA PHE A 173 -22.31 5.66 0.47
C PHE A 173 -21.65 6.41 1.63
N GLU A 174 -22.21 7.53 2.04
CA GLU A 174 -21.75 8.21 3.23
C GLU A 174 -22.23 7.45 4.48
N ASP A 175 -21.29 6.98 5.28
CA ASP A 175 -21.54 6.22 6.50
C ASP A 175 -20.38 6.40 7.48
N ALA A 176 -20.38 7.55 8.15
CA ALA A 176 -19.37 7.90 9.13
C ALA A 176 -19.38 6.93 10.35
N ALA A 177 -20.55 6.39 10.71
CA ALA A 177 -20.64 5.44 11.81
C ALA A 177 -19.92 4.12 11.46
N PHE A 178 -20.08 3.63 10.23
CA PHE A 178 -19.39 2.43 9.76
C PHE A 178 -17.88 2.62 9.64
N THR A 179 -17.43 3.80 9.21
CA THR A 179 -16.00 4.07 9.00
C THR A 179 -15.25 4.50 10.28
N ALA A 180 -15.96 4.90 11.35
CA ALA A 180 -15.36 5.36 12.61
C ALA A 180 -14.40 4.36 13.27
N PRO A 181 -14.67 3.05 13.32
CA PRO A 181 -13.71 2.07 13.87
C PRO A 181 -12.39 2.04 13.10
N TYR A 182 -12.43 2.18 11.77
CA TYR A 182 -11.25 2.22 10.91
C TYR A 182 -10.44 3.49 11.16
N ALA A 183 -11.07 4.65 11.21
CA ALA A 183 -10.43 5.91 11.57
C ALA A 183 -9.76 5.84 12.94
N SER A 184 -10.48 5.34 13.94
CA SER A 184 -9.96 5.19 15.31
C SER A 184 -8.75 4.26 15.38
N ARG A 185 -8.74 3.17 14.62
CA ARG A 185 -7.58 2.24 14.56
C ARG A 185 -6.41 2.85 13.80
N SER A 186 -6.66 3.60 12.73
CA SER A 186 -5.60 4.25 11.94
C SER A 186 -4.81 5.27 12.75
N PHE A 187 -5.50 6.06 13.58
CA PHE A 187 -4.88 7.18 14.29
C PHE A 187 -4.55 6.89 15.76
N ASN A 188 -4.97 5.76 16.31
CA ASN A 188 -4.71 5.40 17.69
C ASN A 188 -3.86 4.13 17.79
N ARG A 189 -2.54 4.32 17.96
CA ARG A 189 -1.57 3.23 18.09
C ARG A 189 -1.89 2.25 19.24
N ALA A 190 -2.53 2.71 20.32
CA ALA A 190 -2.94 1.85 21.41
C ALA A 190 -4.02 0.82 21.04
N ARG A 191 -4.69 1.01 19.91
CA ARG A 191 -5.70 0.10 19.35
C ARG A 191 -5.16 -0.86 18.29
N TRP A 192 -3.86 -0.79 17.99
CA TRP A 192 -3.24 -1.73 17.06
C TRP A 192 -3.09 -3.09 17.71
N ARG A 193 -3.62 -4.09 17.05
CA ARG A 193 -3.59 -5.48 17.48
C ARG A 193 -2.87 -6.31 16.43
N ALA A 194 -1.92 -7.17 16.87
CA ALA A 194 -1.16 -8.03 15.97
C ALA A 194 -2.03 -9.12 15.31
N ASP A 195 -3.09 -9.55 16.02
CA ASP A 195 -4.07 -10.55 15.57
C ASP A 195 -5.16 -9.99 14.65
N GLU A 196 -5.28 -8.66 14.60
CA GLU A 196 -6.20 -7.94 13.71
C GLU A 196 -5.47 -6.83 12.95
N PRO A 197 -4.64 -7.15 11.96
CA PRO A 197 -3.93 -6.12 11.22
C PRO A 197 -4.90 -5.19 10.48
N LEU A 198 -4.69 -3.89 10.64
CA LEU A 198 -5.39 -2.90 9.83
C LEU A 198 -4.84 -3.00 8.40
N ARG A 199 -5.66 -3.45 7.47
CA ARG A 199 -5.31 -3.46 6.05
C ARG A 199 -5.53 -2.05 5.53
N ILE A 200 -4.43 -1.33 5.31
CA ILE A 200 -4.42 0.01 4.73
C ILE A 200 -3.85 -0.12 3.32
N VAL A 201 -4.64 0.30 2.36
CA VAL A 201 -4.15 0.49 0.99
C VAL A 201 -3.58 1.89 0.92
N MET A 202 -2.26 1.99 0.82
CA MET A 202 -1.61 3.27 0.57
C MET A 202 -1.57 3.51 -0.93
N ILE A 203 -2.25 4.55 -1.36
CA ILE A 203 -2.19 5.03 -2.73
C ILE A 203 -1.26 6.23 -2.72
N GLY A 204 -0.08 6.08 -3.31
CA GLY A 204 0.89 7.15 -3.53
C GLY A 204 0.47 8.05 -4.66
#